data_5af4672792c72fdac0dbfe971d54fa0b
#
_entry.id   5af4672792c72fdac0dbfe971d54fa0b
#
_cell.length_a   1.000
_cell.length_b   1.000
_cell.length_c   1.000
_cell.angle_alpha   90.00
_cell.angle_beta   90.00
_cell.angle_gamma   90.00
#
_symmetry.space_group_name_H-M   'P 1'
#
loop_
_entity.id
_entity.type
_entity.pdbx_description
1 polymer ?
#
loop_
_entity_poly.entity_id
_entity_poly.type
_entity_poly.pdbx_seq_one_letter_code
_entity_poly.pdbx_strand_id
1 'polypeptide(L)'
;HKTQVFLSPFDDHFRTRLTHTLEVSQIGRSIARALDFNEDLVEAIALGHDLGHTPFGHCGESVLNELVKGGFHHNIQSVRVVEVLEDLNLCQETIDGILTHTWGYTPKTPEGQIVQLADKIAYINHDIEDSIRAGIIAESDLPKDCIEYFTSIQSKRLSKMISEIVVNSVGKSEVSMSEEGWHYTTKLRQWMFENVYEDASPAKLEEKKARNVIKELFFLYCDMLKPVCDESKIERILTDYISGMTDRYAVERYKENFIPMGFKTGTKDDYLFRLAKLY
;
A
#
# COMPACT_ATOMS: atom_id res chain seq x y z
N HIS A 1 1.35 -9.75 1.31
CA HIS A 1 -0.10 -9.63 1.51
C HIS A 1 -0.40 -8.56 2.57
N LYS A 2 -0.50 -7.29 2.14
CA LYS A 2 -0.91 -6.15 2.97
C LYS A 2 -2.15 -5.53 2.34
N THR A 3 -2.97 -4.88 3.14
CA THR A 3 -4.13 -4.11 2.67
C THR A 3 -3.73 -3.03 1.66
N GLN A 4 -4.50 -2.88 0.59
CA GLN A 4 -4.40 -1.74 -0.34
C GLN A 4 -5.29 -0.60 0.12
N VAL A 5 -6.60 -0.78 0.16
CA VAL A 5 -7.59 0.23 0.56
C VAL A 5 -8.47 -0.26 1.70
N PHE A 6 -9.19 -1.36 1.51
CA PHE A 6 -10.09 -1.90 2.52
C PHE A 6 -9.43 -2.96 3.36
N LEU A 7 -9.55 -2.82 4.69
CA LEU A 7 -9.05 -3.79 5.65
C LEU A 7 -9.78 -5.13 5.47
N SER A 8 -9.11 -6.08 4.87
CA SER A 8 -9.65 -7.42 4.64
C SER A 8 -8.58 -8.49 4.91
N PRO A 9 -8.13 -8.66 6.17
CA PRO A 9 -7.06 -9.59 6.49
C PRO A 9 -7.42 -11.06 6.21
N PHE A 10 -8.69 -11.37 5.96
CA PHE A 10 -9.20 -12.75 5.79
C PHE A 10 -10.09 -12.94 4.56
N ASP A 11 -10.27 -11.91 3.73
CA ASP A 11 -11.14 -11.95 2.55
C ASP A 11 -10.30 -11.82 1.28
N ASP A 12 -10.40 -12.79 0.38
CA ASP A 12 -9.66 -12.83 -0.89
C ASP A 12 -10.34 -12.00 -2.00
N HIS A 13 -11.46 -11.35 -1.71
CA HIS A 13 -12.23 -10.59 -2.71
C HIS A 13 -11.67 -9.18 -2.99
N PHE A 14 -10.88 -8.63 -2.08
CA PHE A 14 -10.28 -7.31 -2.23
C PHE A 14 -8.82 -7.40 -2.68
N ARG A 15 -8.38 -6.37 -3.39
CA ARG A 15 -6.99 -6.27 -3.86
C ARG A 15 -6.01 -6.15 -2.71
N THR A 16 -4.91 -6.88 -2.85
CA THR A 16 -3.75 -6.75 -1.97
C THR A 16 -2.69 -5.85 -2.63
N ARG A 17 -1.71 -5.36 -1.84
CA ARG A 17 -0.58 -4.62 -2.41
C ARG A 17 0.20 -5.41 -3.45
N LEU A 18 0.30 -6.72 -3.31
CA LEU A 18 0.97 -7.55 -4.32
C LEU A 18 0.25 -7.50 -5.67
N THR A 19 -1.07 -7.63 -5.68
CA THR A 19 -1.84 -7.53 -6.93
C THR A 19 -1.78 -6.13 -7.51
N HIS A 20 -1.87 -5.08 -6.69
CA HIS A 20 -1.66 -3.69 -7.11
C HIS A 20 -0.27 -3.50 -7.74
N THR A 21 0.80 -3.94 -7.09
CA THR A 21 2.17 -3.86 -7.60
C THR A 21 2.31 -4.51 -8.99
N LEU A 22 1.70 -5.68 -9.20
CA LEU A 22 1.72 -6.35 -10.51
C LEU A 22 0.92 -5.58 -11.57
N GLU A 23 -0.18 -4.96 -11.21
CA GLU A 23 -0.97 -4.12 -12.11
C GLU A 23 -0.23 -2.83 -12.47
N VAL A 24 0.44 -2.17 -11.51
CA VAL A 24 1.32 -1.01 -11.78
C VAL A 24 2.43 -1.40 -12.75
N SER A 25 3.09 -2.54 -12.53
CA SER A 25 4.11 -3.07 -13.43
C SER A 25 3.55 -3.32 -14.84
N GLN A 26 2.39 -3.96 -14.96
CA GLN A 26 1.76 -4.23 -16.25
C GLN A 26 1.38 -2.94 -17.01
N ILE A 27 0.79 -1.97 -16.30
CA ILE A 27 0.41 -0.66 -16.88
C ILE A 27 1.67 0.09 -17.30
N GLY A 28 2.66 0.19 -16.41
CA GLY A 28 3.90 0.90 -16.66
C GLY A 28 4.66 0.33 -17.85
N ARG A 29 4.84 -0.98 -17.91
CA ARG A 29 5.49 -1.66 -19.04
C ARG A 29 4.73 -1.47 -20.36
N SER A 30 3.39 -1.42 -20.31
CA SER A 30 2.59 -1.15 -21.51
C SER A 30 2.84 0.27 -22.04
N ILE A 31 2.96 1.26 -21.15
CA ILE A 31 3.30 2.64 -21.50
C ILE A 31 4.74 2.72 -22.02
N ALA A 32 5.70 2.10 -21.32
CA ALA A 32 7.11 2.08 -21.69
C ALA A 32 7.31 1.49 -23.11
N ARG A 33 6.68 0.36 -23.37
CA ARG A 33 6.72 -0.28 -24.70
C ARG A 33 6.15 0.61 -25.81
N ALA A 34 5.03 1.30 -25.53
CA ALA A 34 4.41 2.19 -26.51
C ALA A 34 5.25 3.43 -26.80
N LEU A 35 6.10 3.84 -25.86
CA LEU A 35 6.97 5.03 -25.96
C LEU A 35 8.43 4.70 -26.25
N ASP A 36 8.79 3.41 -26.39
CA ASP A 36 10.16 2.92 -26.62
C ASP A 36 11.13 3.25 -25.47
N PHE A 37 10.62 3.21 -24.20
CA PHE A 37 11.43 3.32 -22.98
C PHE A 37 11.76 1.93 -22.41
N ASN A 38 12.64 1.89 -21.39
CA ASN A 38 13.16 0.66 -20.79
C ASN A 38 12.09 -0.02 -19.91
N GLU A 39 11.46 -1.09 -20.42
CA GLU A 39 10.46 -1.89 -19.73
C GLU A 39 11.00 -2.55 -18.44
N ASP A 40 12.27 -3.00 -18.46
CA ASP A 40 12.86 -3.70 -17.33
C ASP A 40 13.12 -2.74 -16.15
N LEU A 41 13.51 -1.49 -16.43
CA LEU A 41 13.65 -0.46 -15.42
C LEU A 41 12.28 -0.08 -14.82
N VAL A 42 11.25 0.05 -15.66
CA VAL A 42 9.87 0.28 -15.20
C VAL A 42 9.39 -0.85 -14.31
N GLU A 43 9.63 -2.11 -14.68
CA GLU A 43 9.27 -3.27 -13.87
C GLU A 43 9.99 -3.27 -12.53
N ALA A 44 11.32 -3.03 -12.53
CA ALA A 44 12.11 -3.00 -11.31
C ALA A 44 11.62 -1.91 -10.33
N ILE A 45 11.34 -0.70 -10.83
CA ILE A 45 10.78 0.39 -10.01
C ILE A 45 9.39 0.00 -9.48
N ALA A 46 8.51 -0.50 -10.36
CA ALA A 46 7.16 -0.87 -9.99
C ALA A 46 7.13 -1.98 -8.92
N LEU A 47 7.99 -2.99 -9.03
CA LEU A 47 8.07 -4.07 -8.03
C LEU A 47 8.62 -3.58 -6.68
N GLY A 48 9.43 -2.52 -6.68
CA GLY A 48 10.07 -2.00 -5.48
C GLY A 48 9.30 -0.87 -4.78
N HIS A 49 8.39 -0.16 -5.46
CA HIS A 49 7.86 1.12 -4.99
C HIS A 49 7.17 1.05 -3.61
N ASP A 50 6.43 -0.02 -3.35
CA ASP A 50 5.55 -0.17 -2.18
C ASP A 50 6.10 -1.11 -1.08
N LEU A 51 7.37 -1.56 -1.17
CA LEU A 51 7.96 -2.50 -0.21
C LEU A 51 7.96 -1.99 1.24
N GLY A 52 8.10 -0.68 1.42
CA GLY A 52 8.15 -0.02 2.72
C GLY A 52 6.80 0.24 3.37
N HIS A 53 5.69 -0.09 2.75
CA HIS A 53 4.37 0.12 3.35
C HIS A 53 4.17 -0.67 4.63
N THR A 54 3.44 -0.06 5.57
CA THR A 54 3.05 -0.66 6.84
C THR A 54 1.92 -1.68 6.67
N PRO A 55 1.68 -2.58 7.63
CA PRO A 55 0.41 -3.28 7.72
C PRO A 55 -0.74 -2.26 7.80
N PHE A 56 -1.88 -2.63 7.24
CA PHE A 56 -3.09 -1.80 7.15
C PHE A 56 -2.94 -0.54 6.28
N GLY A 57 -1.99 -0.53 5.35
CA GLY A 57 -1.81 0.51 4.35
C GLY A 57 -1.61 1.91 4.95
N HIS A 58 -2.31 2.91 4.42
CA HIS A 58 -2.21 4.30 4.87
C HIS A 58 -2.63 4.51 6.34
N CYS A 59 -3.52 3.66 6.86
CA CYS A 59 -3.91 3.69 8.26
C CYS A 59 -2.70 3.41 9.18
N GLY A 60 -1.93 2.37 8.88
CA GLY A 60 -0.71 2.04 9.62
C GLY A 60 0.40 3.07 9.43
N GLU A 61 0.56 3.58 8.20
CA GLU A 61 1.51 4.65 7.88
C GLU A 61 1.25 5.91 8.70
N SER A 62 -0.01 6.35 8.77
CA SER A 62 -0.40 7.50 9.61
C SER A 62 -0.03 7.29 11.07
N VAL A 63 -0.22 6.09 11.60
CA VAL A 63 0.14 5.79 13.00
C VAL A 63 1.66 5.83 13.21
N LEU A 64 2.45 5.22 12.33
CA LEU A 64 3.91 5.31 12.47
C LEU A 64 4.41 6.74 12.27
N ASN A 65 3.79 7.51 11.37
CA ASN A 65 4.12 8.92 11.19
C ASN A 65 3.85 9.76 12.46
N GLU A 66 2.84 9.41 13.26
CA GLU A 66 2.56 10.05 14.56
C GLU A 66 3.55 9.63 15.66
N LEU A 67 4.02 8.38 15.66
CA LEU A 67 4.82 7.79 16.74
C LEU A 67 6.32 7.97 16.54
N VAL A 68 6.79 8.08 15.30
CA VAL A 68 8.20 8.12 14.95
C VAL A 68 8.68 9.58 14.91
N LYS A 69 9.76 9.88 15.62
CA LYS A 69 10.37 11.21 15.59
C LYS A 69 10.92 11.50 14.20
N GLY A 70 10.40 12.52 13.57
CA GLY A 70 10.76 12.88 12.19
C GLY A 70 9.80 12.32 11.15
N GLY A 71 8.77 11.58 11.58
CA GLY A 71 7.72 11.03 10.72
C GLY A 71 8.10 9.72 10.03
N PHE A 72 7.13 9.17 9.31
CA PHE A 72 7.28 7.94 8.54
C PHE A 72 6.64 8.12 7.16
N HIS A 73 7.37 7.74 6.11
CA HIS A 73 6.91 7.73 4.74
C HIS A 73 7.30 6.41 4.07
N HIS A 74 6.33 5.72 3.47
CA HIS A 74 6.54 4.41 2.86
C HIS A 74 7.56 4.40 1.73
N ASN A 75 7.65 5.46 0.94
CA ASN A 75 8.63 5.58 -0.14
C ASN A 75 10.07 5.63 0.40
N ILE A 76 10.32 6.38 1.48
CA ILE A 76 11.63 6.41 2.16
C ILE A 76 11.93 5.05 2.78
N GLN A 77 10.93 4.41 3.38
CA GLN A 77 11.09 3.08 3.93
C GLN A 77 11.29 2.02 2.83
N SER A 78 10.69 2.17 1.65
CA SER A 78 10.94 1.27 0.50
C SER A 78 12.40 1.31 0.07
N VAL A 79 12.98 2.50 -0.04
CA VAL A 79 14.43 2.65 -0.31
C VAL A 79 15.25 1.98 0.79
N ARG A 80 14.90 2.19 2.06
CA ARG A 80 15.61 1.54 3.17
C ARG A 80 15.52 0.01 3.11
N VAL A 81 14.37 -0.54 2.73
CA VAL A 81 14.23 -2.00 2.55
C VAL A 81 15.22 -2.49 1.52
N VAL A 82 15.28 -1.90 0.35
CA VAL A 82 16.11 -2.39 -0.76
C VAL A 82 17.60 -2.12 -0.57
N GLU A 83 18.00 -1.03 0.09
CA GLU A 83 19.40 -0.67 0.28
C GLU A 83 20.03 -1.19 1.56
N VAL A 84 19.24 -1.32 2.66
CA VAL A 84 19.80 -1.56 3.99
C VAL A 84 19.33 -2.89 4.58
N LEU A 85 18.03 -3.20 4.49
CA LEU A 85 17.49 -4.38 5.16
C LEU A 85 17.70 -5.65 4.34
N GLU A 86 17.55 -5.56 3.02
CA GLU A 86 17.67 -6.69 2.09
C GLU A 86 18.92 -6.60 1.23
N ASP A 87 19.58 -5.42 1.15
CA ASP A 87 20.83 -5.17 0.39
C ASP A 87 20.75 -5.72 -1.05
N LEU A 88 19.74 -5.31 -1.80
CA LEU A 88 19.41 -5.88 -3.11
C LEU A 88 20.36 -5.42 -4.24
N ASN A 89 21.27 -4.50 -3.97
CA ASN A 89 22.21 -3.95 -4.95
C ASN A 89 21.56 -3.44 -6.25
N LEU A 90 20.49 -2.64 -6.11
CA LEU A 90 19.77 -2.06 -7.24
C LEU A 90 20.53 -0.86 -7.84
N CYS A 91 20.30 -0.57 -9.13
CA CYS A 91 20.85 0.62 -9.77
C CYS A 91 20.19 1.90 -9.23
N GLN A 92 20.91 3.04 -9.37
CA GLN A 92 20.45 4.32 -8.82
C GLN A 92 19.15 4.82 -9.44
N GLU A 93 18.90 4.48 -10.71
CA GLU A 93 17.66 4.82 -11.42
C GLU A 93 16.47 4.10 -10.81
N THR A 94 16.63 2.83 -10.41
CA THR A 94 15.59 2.06 -9.72
C THR A 94 15.33 2.65 -8.34
N ILE A 95 16.37 2.98 -7.58
CA ILE A 95 16.25 3.59 -6.25
C ILE A 95 15.56 4.95 -6.32
N ASP A 96 15.96 5.80 -7.29
CA ASP A 96 15.32 7.09 -7.52
C ASP A 96 13.84 6.93 -7.84
N GLY A 97 13.49 6.00 -8.74
CA GLY A 97 12.10 5.71 -9.08
C GLY A 97 11.27 5.23 -7.90
N ILE A 98 11.83 4.34 -7.06
CA ILE A 98 11.20 3.89 -5.81
C ILE A 98 10.98 5.06 -4.86
N LEU A 99 11.96 5.94 -4.67
CA LEU A 99 11.85 7.08 -3.78
C LEU A 99 10.80 8.08 -4.25
N THR A 100 10.72 8.32 -5.57
CA THR A 100 10.00 9.46 -6.14
C THR A 100 8.65 9.10 -6.77
N HIS A 101 8.16 7.86 -6.61
CA HIS A 101 6.87 7.44 -7.18
C HIS A 101 5.67 8.18 -6.56
N THR A 102 5.78 8.66 -5.33
CA THR A 102 4.68 9.31 -4.61
C THR A 102 4.42 10.75 -5.10
N TRP A 103 3.29 11.33 -4.67
CA TRP A 103 2.96 12.72 -4.94
C TRP A 103 3.98 13.68 -4.29
N GLY A 104 4.26 14.78 -4.99
CA GLY A 104 5.18 15.82 -4.50
C GLY A 104 6.65 15.60 -4.85
N TYR A 105 6.98 14.46 -5.46
CA TYR A 105 8.30 14.17 -6.00
C TYR A 105 8.30 14.22 -7.52
N THR A 106 9.47 14.49 -8.10
CA THR A 106 9.71 14.45 -9.55
C THR A 106 10.77 13.41 -9.86
N PRO A 107 10.40 12.26 -10.48
CA PRO A 107 11.35 11.25 -10.90
C PRO A 107 12.34 11.79 -11.94
N LYS A 108 13.60 11.39 -11.86
CA LYS A 108 14.67 11.85 -12.77
C LYS A 108 14.62 11.16 -14.13
N THR A 109 14.07 9.95 -14.20
CA THR A 109 14.01 9.17 -15.43
C THR A 109 12.58 9.14 -16.00
N PRO A 110 12.42 9.02 -17.32
CA PRO A 110 11.11 8.79 -17.92
C PRO A 110 10.42 7.55 -17.37
N GLU A 111 11.18 6.49 -17.09
CA GLU A 111 10.67 5.25 -16.50
C GLU A 111 10.10 5.47 -15.09
N GLY A 112 10.77 6.29 -14.28
CA GLY A 112 10.25 6.70 -12.96
C GLY A 112 8.96 7.51 -13.10
N GLN A 113 8.86 8.42 -14.07
CA GLN A 113 7.64 9.17 -14.38
C GLN A 113 6.51 8.24 -14.83
N ILE A 114 6.83 7.21 -15.65
CA ILE A 114 5.87 6.19 -16.07
C ILE A 114 5.32 5.45 -14.85
N VAL A 115 6.17 4.98 -13.94
CA VAL A 115 5.71 4.26 -12.74
C VAL A 115 4.86 5.17 -11.86
N GLN A 116 5.27 6.43 -11.65
CA GLN A 116 4.49 7.41 -10.88
C GLN A 116 3.08 7.61 -11.46
N LEU A 117 2.93 7.67 -12.79
CA LEU A 117 1.63 7.79 -13.44
C LEU A 117 0.86 6.47 -13.41
N ALA A 118 1.53 5.34 -13.65
CA ALA A 118 0.94 4.02 -13.63
C ALA A 118 0.34 3.69 -12.25
N ASP A 119 1.06 3.98 -11.17
CA ASP A 119 0.56 3.85 -9.81
C ASP A 119 -0.72 4.67 -9.59
N LYS A 120 -0.70 5.95 -10.00
CA LYS A 120 -1.85 6.86 -9.85
C LYS A 120 -3.09 6.38 -10.59
N ILE A 121 -2.97 5.95 -11.84
CA ILE A 121 -4.12 5.46 -12.60
C ILE A 121 -4.56 4.07 -12.14
N ALA A 122 -3.64 3.23 -11.67
CA ALA A 122 -3.94 1.92 -11.10
C ALA A 122 -4.82 2.07 -9.85
N TYR A 123 -4.34 2.78 -8.81
CA TYR A 123 -5.08 2.84 -7.56
C TYR A 123 -6.46 3.50 -7.75
N ILE A 124 -6.59 4.59 -8.53
CA ILE A 124 -7.89 5.23 -8.77
C ILE A 124 -8.89 4.23 -9.38
N ASN A 125 -8.46 3.46 -10.38
CA ASN A 125 -9.33 2.49 -11.04
C ASN A 125 -9.70 1.33 -10.13
N HIS A 126 -8.76 0.86 -9.31
CA HIS A 126 -8.98 -0.25 -8.39
C HIS A 126 -9.88 0.15 -7.23
N ASP A 127 -9.64 1.31 -6.66
CA ASP A 127 -10.39 1.81 -5.50
C ASP A 127 -11.86 2.07 -5.87
N ILE A 128 -12.12 2.58 -7.07
CA ILE A 128 -13.49 2.70 -7.60
C ILE A 128 -14.16 1.33 -7.67
N GLU A 129 -13.48 0.33 -8.26
CA GLU A 129 -14.06 -1.01 -8.42
C GLU A 129 -14.28 -1.72 -7.09
N ASP A 130 -13.29 -1.64 -6.19
CA ASP A 130 -13.40 -2.26 -4.87
C ASP A 130 -14.46 -1.57 -4.01
N SER A 131 -14.64 -0.24 -4.15
CA SER A 131 -15.72 0.51 -3.47
C SER A 131 -17.11 0.14 -3.97
N ILE A 132 -17.27 -0.07 -5.29
CA ILE A 132 -18.52 -0.55 -5.88
C ILE A 132 -18.80 -1.97 -5.40
N ARG A 133 -17.79 -2.85 -5.42
CA ARG A 133 -17.90 -4.24 -4.93
C ARG A 133 -18.26 -4.31 -3.46
N ALA A 134 -17.71 -3.41 -2.65
CA ALA A 134 -18.05 -3.28 -1.23
C ALA A 134 -19.43 -2.67 -0.96
N GLY A 135 -20.12 -2.16 -1.98
CA GLY A 135 -21.41 -1.49 -1.84
C GLY A 135 -21.32 -0.12 -1.15
N ILE A 136 -20.14 0.49 -1.12
CA ILE A 136 -19.90 1.82 -0.53
C ILE A 136 -20.42 2.90 -1.48
N ILE A 137 -20.18 2.72 -2.80
CA ILE A 137 -20.66 3.60 -3.86
C ILE A 137 -21.30 2.76 -4.96
N ALA A 138 -22.16 3.40 -5.76
CA ALA A 138 -22.64 2.85 -7.04
C ALA A 138 -21.92 3.52 -8.21
N GLU A 139 -21.89 2.86 -9.36
CA GLU A 139 -21.32 3.43 -10.59
C GLU A 139 -21.96 4.77 -10.97
N SER A 140 -23.26 4.92 -10.69
CA SER A 140 -24.03 6.15 -10.93
C SER A 140 -23.61 7.34 -10.07
N ASP A 141 -22.88 7.13 -8.98
CA ASP A 141 -22.46 8.18 -8.04
C ASP A 141 -21.19 8.90 -8.53
N LEU A 142 -20.45 8.27 -9.45
CA LEU A 142 -19.25 8.87 -10.04
C LEU A 142 -19.57 10.18 -10.76
N PRO A 143 -18.65 11.18 -10.76
CA PRO A 143 -18.86 12.44 -11.44
C PRO A 143 -19.18 12.24 -12.93
N LYS A 144 -20.32 12.76 -13.38
CA LYS A 144 -20.84 12.53 -14.74
C LYS A 144 -19.87 12.95 -15.83
N ASP A 145 -19.24 14.09 -15.68
CA ASP A 145 -18.27 14.60 -16.64
C ASP A 145 -17.00 13.74 -16.71
N CYS A 146 -16.56 13.16 -15.59
CA CYS A 146 -15.46 12.18 -15.60
C CYS A 146 -15.86 10.90 -16.34
N ILE A 147 -17.13 10.47 -16.19
CA ILE A 147 -17.66 9.29 -16.91
C ILE A 147 -17.88 9.59 -18.39
N GLU A 148 -18.30 10.78 -18.75
CA GLU A 148 -18.39 11.21 -20.15
C GLU A 148 -17.01 11.23 -20.82
N TYR A 149 -15.97 11.65 -20.11
CA TYR A 149 -14.61 11.70 -20.63
C TYR A 149 -13.92 10.32 -20.67
N PHE A 150 -13.97 9.58 -19.56
CA PHE A 150 -13.24 8.30 -19.39
C PHE A 150 -14.08 7.05 -19.57
N THR A 151 -15.41 7.14 -19.55
CA THR A 151 -16.38 6.02 -19.44
C THR A 151 -16.45 5.39 -18.05
N SER A 152 -17.59 4.76 -17.76
CA SER A 152 -17.82 4.02 -16.51
C SER A 152 -17.13 2.66 -16.48
N ILE A 153 -16.95 2.02 -17.63
CA ILE A 153 -16.37 0.69 -17.77
C ILE A 153 -14.87 0.75 -17.42
N GLN A 154 -14.48 0.08 -16.34
CA GLN A 154 -13.12 0.10 -15.79
C GLN A 154 -12.03 -0.16 -16.84
N SER A 155 -12.14 -1.23 -17.62
CA SER A 155 -11.11 -1.57 -18.62
C SER A 155 -10.96 -0.51 -19.70
N LYS A 156 -12.06 0.12 -20.11
CA LYS A 156 -12.05 1.21 -21.09
C LYS A 156 -11.51 2.50 -20.47
N ARG A 157 -11.88 2.80 -19.22
CA ARG A 157 -11.37 3.94 -18.47
C ARG A 157 -9.86 3.84 -18.30
N LEU A 158 -9.35 2.69 -17.88
CA LEU A 158 -7.92 2.44 -17.77
C LEU A 158 -7.22 2.58 -19.14
N SER A 159 -7.76 1.97 -20.20
CA SER A 159 -7.20 2.09 -21.55
C SER A 159 -7.17 3.54 -22.03
N LYS A 160 -8.19 4.33 -21.73
CA LYS A 160 -8.23 5.75 -22.08
C LYS A 160 -7.16 6.53 -21.33
N MET A 161 -6.99 6.31 -20.02
CA MET A 161 -5.95 6.96 -19.23
C MET A 161 -4.54 6.63 -19.72
N ILE A 162 -4.28 5.37 -20.07
CA ILE A 162 -3.01 4.95 -20.69
C ILE A 162 -2.82 5.67 -22.04
N SER A 163 -3.85 5.73 -22.86
CA SER A 163 -3.77 6.41 -24.17
C SER A 163 -3.47 7.90 -24.03
N GLU A 164 -4.06 8.58 -23.03
CA GLU A 164 -3.77 9.99 -22.74
C GLU A 164 -2.29 10.22 -22.40
N ILE A 165 -1.67 9.30 -21.65
CA ILE A 165 -0.23 9.37 -21.32
C ILE A 165 0.59 9.14 -22.59
N VAL A 166 0.31 8.06 -23.34
CA VAL A 166 1.09 7.68 -24.52
C VAL A 166 1.02 8.77 -25.60
N VAL A 167 -0.19 9.19 -25.97
CA VAL A 167 -0.38 10.21 -27.02
C VAL A 167 0.28 11.54 -26.65
N ASN A 168 0.18 11.94 -25.38
CA ASN A 168 0.80 13.19 -24.93
C ASN A 168 2.32 13.12 -24.86
N SER A 169 2.91 11.93 -24.72
CA SER A 169 4.35 11.74 -24.47
C SER A 169 5.15 11.29 -25.70
N VAL A 170 4.50 10.87 -26.79
CA VAL A 170 5.20 10.42 -28.01
C VAL A 170 6.17 11.49 -28.51
N GLY A 171 7.45 11.09 -28.67
CA GLY A 171 8.52 11.95 -29.18
C GLY A 171 9.04 12.99 -28.17
N LYS A 172 8.62 12.91 -26.91
CA LYS A 172 9.11 13.77 -25.82
C LYS A 172 10.07 13.00 -24.91
N SER A 173 10.94 13.73 -24.22
CA SER A 173 11.84 13.18 -23.19
C SER A 173 11.16 13.06 -21.82
N GLU A 174 10.02 13.69 -21.64
CA GLU A 174 9.23 13.67 -20.40
C GLU A 174 7.91 12.94 -20.64
N VAL A 175 7.48 12.16 -19.66
CA VAL A 175 6.24 11.41 -19.69
C VAL A 175 5.19 12.09 -18.83
N SER A 176 4.07 12.44 -19.45
CA SER A 176 2.97 13.12 -18.75
C SER A 176 1.63 12.78 -19.40
N MET A 177 0.55 12.92 -18.65
CA MET A 177 -0.81 12.86 -19.16
C MET A 177 -1.18 14.21 -19.80
N SER A 178 -2.11 14.23 -20.75
CA SER A 178 -2.67 15.48 -21.27
C SER A 178 -3.26 16.33 -20.14
N GLU A 179 -3.29 17.65 -20.29
CA GLU A 179 -3.87 18.55 -19.28
C GLU A 179 -5.33 18.20 -18.96
N GLU A 180 -6.10 17.86 -20.00
CA GLU A 180 -7.50 17.47 -19.84
C GLU A 180 -7.62 16.11 -19.15
N GLY A 181 -6.86 15.10 -19.56
CA GLY A 181 -6.79 13.79 -18.91
C GLY A 181 -6.38 13.90 -17.44
N TRP A 182 -5.39 14.74 -17.17
CA TRP A 182 -4.94 15.01 -15.79
C TRP A 182 -6.00 15.69 -14.92
N HIS A 183 -6.72 16.65 -15.49
CA HIS A 183 -7.83 17.33 -14.83
C HIS A 183 -8.89 16.32 -14.36
N TYR A 184 -9.39 15.47 -15.25
CA TYR A 184 -10.40 14.48 -14.90
C TYR A 184 -9.87 13.36 -13.99
N THR A 185 -8.61 12.97 -14.15
CA THR A 185 -7.96 12.01 -13.22
C THR A 185 -7.88 12.57 -11.81
N THR A 186 -7.44 13.81 -11.67
CA THR A 186 -7.36 14.50 -10.37
C THR A 186 -8.75 14.70 -9.76
N LYS A 187 -9.74 15.02 -10.58
CA LYS A 187 -11.12 15.16 -10.13
C LYS A 187 -11.71 13.84 -9.61
N LEU A 188 -11.49 12.70 -10.31
CA LEU A 188 -11.88 11.39 -9.82
C LEU A 188 -11.20 11.06 -8.48
N ARG A 189 -9.90 11.34 -8.38
CA ARG A 189 -9.17 11.15 -7.14
C ARG A 189 -9.75 11.97 -5.98
N GLN A 190 -10.01 13.25 -6.21
CA GLN A 190 -10.59 14.15 -5.20
C GLN A 190 -11.96 13.65 -4.77
N TRP A 191 -12.80 13.27 -5.71
CA TRP A 191 -14.12 12.70 -5.42
C TRP A 191 -14.04 11.44 -4.58
N MET A 192 -13.08 10.53 -4.86
CA MET A 192 -12.84 9.34 -4.05
C MET A 192 -12.42 9.69 -2.63
N PHE A 193 -11.58 10.72 -2.46
CA PHE A 193 -11.21 11.21 -1.13
C PHE A 193 -12.44 11.64 -0.32
N GLU A 194 -13.29 12.45 -0.90
CA GLU A 194 -14.46 13.03 -0.24
C GLU A 194 -15.56 11.99 0.05
N ASN A 195 -15.74 11.00 -0.81
CA ASN A 195 -16.89 10.10 -0.75
C ASN A 195 -16.56 8.67 -0.28
N VAL A 196 -15.28 8.27 -0.29
CA VAL A 196 -14.87 6.92 0.08
C VAL A 196 -13.92 6.92 1.27
N TYR A 197 -12.90 7.79 1.27
CA TYR A 197 -11.86 7.71 2.29
C TYR A 197 -12.18 8.54 3.55
N GLU A 198 -12.95 9.61 3.46
CA GLU A 198 -13.28 10.49 4.60
C GLU A 198 -14.60 10.15 5.30
N ASP A 199 -15.45 9.29 4.72
CA ASP A 199 -16.79 9.01 5.24
C ASP A 199 -16.76 8.15 6.53
N ALA A 200 -17.83 8.31 7.34
CA ALA A 200 -18.10 7.56 8.58
C ALA A 200 -18.57 6.10 8.35
N SER A 201 -18.07 5.47 7.29
CA SER A 201 -18.41 4.11 6.90
C SER A 201 -17.98 3.06 7.94
N PRO A 202 -18.54 1.83 7.91
CA PRO A 202 -18.05 0.72 8.72
C PRO A 202 -16.54 0.47 8.57
N ALA A 203 -15.95 0.81 7.42
CA ALA A 203 -14.51 0.75 7.19
C ALA A 203 -13.71 1.61 8.19
N LYS A 204 -14.22 2.77 8.58
CA LYS A 204 -13.57 3.65 9.58
C LYS A 204 -13.54 3.05 10.99
N LEU A 205 -14.50 2.21 11.35
CA LEU A 205 -14.46 1.49 12.63
C LEU A 205 -13.33 0.46 12.63
N GLU A 206 -13.14 -0.24 11.53
CA GLU A 206 -12.05 -1.21 11.40
C GLU A 206 -10.68 -0.51 11.34
N GLU A 207 -10.58 0.64 10.67
CA GLU A 207 -9.36 1.47 10.70
C GLU A 207 -8.97 1.89 12.13
N LYS A 208 -9.93 2.28 12.97
CA LYS A 208 -9.67 2.60 14.38
C LYS A 208 -9.08 1.41 15.14
N LYS A 209 -9.58 0.20 14.88
CA LYS A 209 -9.03 -1.02 15.47
C LYS A 209 -7.61 -1.28 14.97
N ALA A 210 -7.37 -1.14 13.66
CA ALA A 210 -6.05 -1.30 13.07
C ALA A 210 -5.03 -0.29 13.63
N ARG A 211 -5.42 0.97 13.82
CA ARG A 211 -4.60 1.99 14.49
C ARG A 211 -4.20 1.56 15.89
N ASN A 212 -5.15 1.03 16.67
CA ASN A 212 -4.86 0.54 18.01
C ASN A 212 -3.89 -0.64 17.99
N VAL A 213 -4.05 -1.59 17.06
CA VAL A 213 -3.12 -2.72 16.90
C VAL A 213 -1.68 -2.22 16.71
N ILE A 214 -1.45 -1.27 15.82
CA ILE A 214 -0.11 -0.71 15.57
C ILE A 214 0.43 0.03 16.79
N LYS A 215 -0.39 0.88 17.44
CA LYS A 215 0.02 1.65 18.64
C LYS A 215 0.43 0.72 19.79
N GLU A 216 -0.40 -0.23 20.11
CA GLU A 216 -0.16 -1.17 21.22
C GLU A 216 1.08 -2.04 20.94
N LEU A 217 1.25 -2.53 19.72
CA LEU A 217 2.46 -3.28 19.35
C LEU A 217 3.71 -2.41 19.44
N PHE A 218 3.65 -1.15 19.00
CA PHE A 218 4.77 -0.22 19.07
C PHE A 218 5.23 -0.01 20.51
N PHE A 219 4.30 0.29 21.42
CA PHE A 219 4.64 0.52 22.84
C PHE A 219 5.11 -0.77 23.52
N LEU A 220 4.47 -1.90 23.27
CA LEU A 220 4.89 -3.19 23.79
C LEU A 220 6.35 -3.49 23.45
N TYR A 221 6.68 -3.42 22.15
CA TYR A 221 8.05 -3.72 21.71
C TYR A 221 9.05 -2.65 22.15
N CYS A 222 8.63 -1.38 22.29
CA CYS A 222 9.45 -0.35 22.89
C CYS A 222 9.87 -0.73 24.31
N ASP A 223 8.92 -1.15 25.15
CA ASP A 223 9.20 -1.57 26.53
C ASP A 223 10.04 -2.86 26.60
N MET A 224 9.86 -3.77 25.65
CA MET A 224 10.68 -4.98 25.55
C MET A 224 12.14 -4.68 25.15
N LEU A 225 12.37 -3.66 24.33
CA LEU A 225 13.71 -3.31 23.83
C LEU A 225 14.51 -2.43 24.79
N LYS A 226 13.86 -1.58 25.58
CA LYS A 226 14.53 -0.67 26.55
C LYS A 226 15.60 -1.34 27.41
N PRO A 227 15.40 -2.56 27.97
CA PRO A 227 16.42 -3.20 28.80
C PRO A 227 17.64 -3.75 28.04
N VAL A 228 17.53 -3.92 26.72
CA VAL A 228 18.50 -4.68 25.90
C VAL A 228 19.09 -3.90 24.73
N CYS A 229 18.59 -2.71 24.46
CA CYS A 229 19.00 -1.91 23.32
C CYS A 229 19.23 -0.44 23.71
N ASP A 230 20.13 0.22 22.96
CA ASP A 230 20.32 1.67 23.07
C ASP A 230 19.00 2.39 22.68
N GLU A 231 18.53 3.26 23.56
CA GLU A 231 17.27 3.99 23.40
C GLU A 231 17.22 4.78 22.08
N SER A 232 18.35 5.31 21.63
CA SER A 232 18.45 6.04 20.35
C SER A 232 18.18 5.18 19.10
N LYS A 233 18.26 3.85 19.22
CA LYS A 233 18.06 2.89 18.12
C LYS A 233 16.67 2.26 18.12
N ILE A 234 15.99 2.28 19.27
CA ILE A 234 14.73 1.55 19.47
C ILE A 234 13.70 1.96 18.42
N GLU A 235 13.50 3.25 18.25
CA GLU A 235 12.50 3.78 17.30
C GLU A 235 12.75 3.29 15.87
N ARG A 236 14.01 3.28 15.41
CA ARG A 236 14.36 2.81 14.07
C ARG A 236 14.11 1.30 13.93
N ILE A 237 14.51 0.52 14.93
CA ILE A 237 14.27 -0.93 14.97
C ILE A 237 12.78 -1.24 14.91
N LEU A 238 11.97 -0.52 15.68
CA LEU A 238 10.52 -0.71 15.71
C LEU A 238 9.88 -0.33 14.39
N THR A 239 10.33 0.76 13.79
CA THR A 239 9.85 1.19 12.47
C THR A 239 10.11 0.13 11.40
N ASP A 240 11.32 -0.41 11.35
CA ASP A 240 11.69 -1.46 10.40
C ASP A 240 10.89 -2.74 10.67
N TYR A 241 10.75 -3.13 11.93
CA TYR A 241 10.05 -4.36 12.30
C TYR A 241 8.55 -4.28 12.02
N ILE A 242 7.89 -3.20 12.44
CA ILE A 242 6.44 -3.04 12.28
C ILE A 242 6.09 -2.81 10.80
N SER A 243 6.84 -1.96 10.08
CA SER A 243 6.59 -1.76 8.65
C SER A 243 6.81 -3.05 7.84
N GLY A 244 7.66 -3.95 8.27
CA GLY A 244 7.88 -5.25 7.65
C GLY A 244 6.75 -6.27 7.86
N MET A 245 5.83 -6.04 8.81
CA MET A 245 4.74 -6.98 9.10
C MET A 245 3.71 -7.01 7.96
N THR A 246 3.07 -8.18 7.76
CA THR A 246 1.78 -8.27 7.07
C THR A 246 0.66 -7.93 8.04
N ASP A 247 -0.52 -7.58 7.50
CA ASP A 247 -1.72 -7.31 8.32
C ASP A 247 -2.06 -8.50 9.24
N ARG A 248 -2.04 -9.68 8.66
CA ARG A 248 -2.29 -10.93 9.41
C ARG A 248 -1.28 -11.13 10.53
N TYR A 249 0.01 -10.94 10.25
CA TYR A 249 1.06 -11.09 11.26
C TYR A 249 0.89 -10.07 12.39
N ALA A 250 0.58 -8.81 12.08
CA ALA A 250 0.32 -7.78 13.09
C ALA A 250 -0.87 -8.15 13.99
N VAL A 251 -1.97 -8.63 13.39
CA VAL A 251 -3.15 -9.10 14.15
C VAL A 251 -2.81 -10.31 15.03
N GLU A 252 -2.04 -11.27 14.51
CA GLU A 252 -1.62 -12.45 15.29
C GLU A 252 -0.74 -12.04 16.49
N ARG A 253 0.25 -11.14 16.25
CA ARG A 253 1.09 -10.60 17.35
C ARG A 253 0.27 -9.84 18.38
N TYR A 254 -0.70 -9.04 17.94
CA TYR A 254 -1.62 -8.35 18.85
C TYR A 254 -2.42 -9.35 19.70
N LYS A 255 -3.03 -10.35 19.08
CA LYS A 255 -3.80 -11.37 19.80
C LYS A 255 -2.97 -12.11 20.84
N GLU A 256 -1.76 -12.50 20.49
CA GLU A 256 -0.87 -13.23 21.41
C GLU A 256 -0.49 -12.41 22.64
N ASN A 257 -0.37 -11.10 22.52
CA ASN A 257 0.11 -10.25 23.60
C ASN A 257 -0.99 -9.54 24.40
N PHE A 258 -2.15 -9.27 23.78
CA PHE A 258 -3.20 -8.43 24.38
C PHE A 258 -4.52 -9.16 24.61
N ILE A 259 -4.74 -10.31 23.97
CA ILE A 259 -5.94 -11.10 24.17
C ILE A 259 -5.62 -12.30 25.05
N PRO A 260 -6.26 -12.42 26.24
CA PRO A 260 -6.03 -13.58 27.10
C PRO A 260 -6.35 -14.88 26.36
N MET A 261 -5.36 -15.72 26.22
CA MET A 261 -5.56 -17.08 25.72
C MET A 261 -5.72 -17.99 26.92
N GLY A 262 -6.68 -18.93 26.86
CA GLY A 262 -6.86 -19.92 27.91
C GLY A 262 -5.54 -20.64 28.19
N PHE A 263 -5.25 -20.91 29.45
CA PHE A 263 -4.05 -21.63 29.85
C PHE A 263 -4.01 -23.00 29.12
N LYS A 264 -3.03 -23.17 28.25
CA LYS A 264 -2.86 -24.45 27.55
C LYS A 264 -2.22 -25.45 28.50
N THR A 265 -3.05 -26.31 29.07
CA THR A 265 -2.60 -27.44 29.90
C THR A 265 -2.09 -28.62 29.07
N GLY A 266 -1.26 -28.39 28.06
CA GLY A 266 -0.83 -29.43 27.13
C GLY A 266 -1.84 -29.73 26.02
N THR A 267 -1.61 -30.79 25.25
CA THR A 267 -2.56 -31.29 24.26
C THR A 267 -3.81 -31.87 24.96
N LYS A 268 -4.95 -32.01 24.25
CA LYS A 268 -6.12 -32.70 24.81
C LYS A 268 -5.77 -34.08 25.36
N ASP A 269 -4.80 -34.73 24.76
CA ASP A 269 -4.27 -36.03 25.21
C ASP A 269 -3.56 -35.93 26.58
N ASP A 270 -2.76 -34.87 26.82
CA ASP A 270 -2.10 -34.68 28.13
C ASP A 270 -3.10 -34.48 29.27
N TYR A 271 -4.23 -33.80 29.04
CA TYR A 271 -5.28 -33.65 30.02
C TYR A 271 -6.00 -34.98 30.28
N LEU A 272 -6.29 -35.74 29.20
CA LEU A 272 -6.90 -37.10 29.29
C LEU A 272 -5.96 -38.03 30.10
N PHE A 273 -4.67 -38.04 29.79
CA PHE A 273 -3.69 -38.85 30.51
C PHE A 273 -3.50 -38.42 31.97
N ARG A 274 -3.62 -37.14 32.27
CA ARG A 274 -3.63 -36.63 33.65
C ARG A 274 -4.87 -37.10 34.42
N LEU A 275 -6.05 -37.01 33.80
CA LEU A 275 -7.27 -37.56 34.41
C LEU A 275 -7.18 -39.07 34.62
N ALA A 276 -6.68 -39.81 33.66
CA ALA A 276 -6.51 -41.25 33.77
C ALA A 276 -5.55 -41.69 34.91
N LYS A 277 -4.65 -40.81 35.36
CA LYS A 277 -3.76 -41.04 36.50
C LYS A 277 -4.41 -40.72 37.84
N LEU A 278 -5.58 -40.09 37.88
CA LEU A 278 -6.32 -39.75 39.09
C LEU A 278 -7.36 -40.81 39.45
N TYR A 279 -7.65 -41.74 38.53
CA TYR A 279 -8.53 -42.91 38.69
C TYR A 279 -7.74 -44.20 38.63
#